data_ad5a22fefe754ac28c55ed67f07991dd
#
_entry.id   ad5a22fefe754ac28c55ed67f07991dd
#
_cell.length_a   1.000
_cell.length_b   1.000
_cell.length_c   1.000
_cell.angle_alpha   90.00
_cell.angle_beta   90.00
_cell.angle_gamma   90.00
#
_symmetry.space_group_name_H-M   'P 1'
#
loop_
_entity.id
_entity.type
_entity.pdbx_description
1 polymer ?
#
loop_
_entity_poly.entity_id
_entity_poly.type
_entity_poly.pdbx_seq_one_letter_code
_entity_poly.pdbx_strand_id
1 'polypeptide(L)'
;HLDVILEVPMPNAWRAIGESPSGVRRFEEIHLKFPRLYPLDLPELSLRADFSRNHAHIQPWITSDERPVPCIQDGQLTEFMQQHGIAGILNQTVLWLEHAAEGRLIDPEQGWEPQRRDDTQDFLVADSSSLRATVSRNGGFRFTRMGYFRRHGHWLFGQVSNDQVPVNEKSIRDAVTWTTHNGEFQRGDSLVLIVWPGKQPSGDPIVCDVYVPDNVRNLSD
;
A
#
# COMPACT_ATOMS: atom_id res chain seq x y z
N HIS A 1 -6.78 -22.90 -9.76
CA HIS A 1 -7.58 -21.69 -9.71
C HIS A 1 -8.99 -22.02 -9.27
N LEU A 2 -9.59 -21.19 -8.44
CA LEU A 2 -10.96 -21.35 -7.95
C LEU A 2 -11.60 -19.96 -7.87
N ASP A 3 -12.74 -19.81 -8.53
CA ASP A 3 -13.60 -18.63 -8.37
C ASP A 3 -14.67 -18.95 -7.32
N VAL A 4 -14.83 -18.07 -6.36
CA VAL A 4 -15.75 -18.20 -5.23
C VAL A 4 -16.66 -16.98 -5.20
N ILE A 5 -17.96 -17.22 -5.08
CA ILE A 5 -18.92 -16.15 -4.85
C ILE A 5 -19.19 -16.06 -3.35
N LEU A 6 -18.91 -14.88 -2.79
CA LEU A 6 -19.15 -14.58 -1.38
C LEU A 6 -20.43 -13.74 -1.25
N GLU A 7 -21.34 -14.13 -0.36
CA GLU A 7 -22.44 -13.24 0.03
C GLU A 7 -21.93 -12.25 1.08
N VAL A 8 -21.96 -10.96 0.74
CA VAL A 8 -21.51 -9.87 1.60
C VAL A 8 -22.67 -9.40 2.46
N PRO A 9 -22.55 -9.38 3.78
CA PRO A 9 -23.52 -8.74 4.67
C PRO A 9 -23.63 -7.24 4.34
N MET A 10 -24.85 -6.75 4.21
CA MET A 10 -25.05 -5.31 3.97
C MET A 10 -26.46 -4.88 4.39
N PRO A 11 -26.69 -3.58 4.63
CA PRO A 11 -27.98 -3.03 4.96
C PRO A 11 -29.07 -3.39 3.93
N ASN A 12 -30.32 -3.53 4.39
CA ASN A 12 -31.43 -3.97 3.55
C ASN A 12 -31.64 -3.11 2.29
N ALA A 13 -31.39 -1.80 2.38
CA ALA A 13 -31.51 -0.91 1.25
C ALA A 13 -30.56 -1.28 0.11
N TRP A 14 -29.31 -1.60 0.41
CA TRP A 14 -28.29 -1.99 -0.58
C TRP A 14 -28.47 -3.44 -1.02
N ARG A 15 -28.91 -4.31 -0.10
CA ARG A 15 -29.23 -5.72 -0.41
C ARG A 15 -30.31 -5.83 -1.48
N ALA A 16 -31.31 -4.93 -1.46
CA ALA A 16 -32.38 -4.90 -2.47
C ALA A 16 -31.88 -4.44 -3.85
N ILE A 17 -30.90 -3.54 -3.87
CA ILE A 17 -30.25 -3.05 -5.10
C ILE A 17 -29.23 -4.08 -5.62
N GLY A 18 -28.59 -4.83 -4.72
CA GLY A 18 -27.55 -5.80 -5.03
C GLY A 18 -26.13 -5.24 -4.97
N GLU A 19 -25.97 -3.94 -4.64
CA GLU A 19 -24.70 -3.24 -4.60
C GLU A 19 -24.74 -2.09 -3.59
N SER A 20 -23.62 -1.84 -2.91
CA SER A 20 -23.43 -0.71 -2.01
C SER A 20 -23.03 0.57 -2.77
N PRO A 21 -23.16 1.76 -2.17
CA PRO A 21 -22.68 3.00 -2.78
C PRO A 21 -21.18 3.03 -3.08
N SER A 22 -20.40 2.19 -2.40
CA SER A 22 -18.96 2.05 -2.61
C SER A 22 -18.60 1.07 -3.74
N GLY A 23 -19.59 0.45 -4.41
CA GLY A 23 -19.39 -0.49 -5.51
C GLY A 23 -19.13 -1.95 -5.09
N VAL A 24 -19.33 -2.29 -3.82
CA VAL A 24 -19.27 -3.67 -3.36
C VAL A 24 -20.59 -4.36 -3.66
N ARG A 25 -20.57 -5.48 -4.36
CA ARG A 25 -21.77 -6.26 -4.71
C ARG A 25 -22.21 -7.15 -3.57
N ARG A 26 -23.51 -7.44 -3.50
CA ARG A 26 -24.04 -8.42 -2.53
C ARG A 26 -23.42 -9.81 -2.71
N PHE A 27 -23.21 -10.22 -3.93
CA PHE A 27 -22.51 -11.43 -4.29
C PHE A 27 -21.22 -11.06 -5.00
N GLU A 28 -20.11 -11.04 -4.25
CA GLU A 28 -18.79 -10.69 -4.75
C GLU A 28 -18.03 -11.92 -5.22
N GLU A 29 -17.48 -11.82 -6.41
CA GLU A 29 -16.56 -12.81 -6.96
C GLU A 29 -15.15 -12.52 -6.45
N ILE A 30 -14.54 -13.55 -5.87
CA ILE A 30 -13.12 -13.58 -5.55
C ILE A 30 -12.44 -14.70 -6.31
N HIS A 31 -11.16 -14.50 -6.60
CA HIS A 31 -10.33 -15.46 -7.29
C HIS A 31 -9.22 -15.97 -6.38
N LEU A 32 -9.10 -17.29 -6.25
CA LEU A 32 -8.06 -17.95 -5.49
C LEU A 32 -7.14 -18.73 -6.43
N LYS A 33 -5.85 -18.40 -6.39
CA LYS A 33 -4.82 -19.11 -7.13
C LYS A 33 -3.93 -19.86 -6.14
N PHE A 34 -4.04 -21.18 -6.15
CA PHE A 34 -3.29 -22.02 -5.24
C PHE A 34 -1.87 -22.25 -5.75
N PRO A 35 -0.85 -22.03 -4.93
CA PRO A 35 0.52 -22.36 -5.27
C PRO A 35 0.75 -23.86 -5.29
N ARG A 36 1.86 -24.29 -5.91
CA ARG A 36 2.23 -25.70 -5.99
C ARG A 36 2.42 -26.36 -4.62
N LEU A 37 2.91 -25.58 -3.65
CA LEU A 37 3.21 -26.06 -2.30
C LEU A 37 2.08 -25.79 -1.31
N TYR A 38 0.86 -25.52 -1.78
CA TYR A 38 -0.29 -25.40 -0.88
C TYR A 38 -0.46 -26.70 -0.06
N PRO A 39 -0.72 -26.64 1.27
CA PRO A 39 -1.03 -25.45 2.09
C PRO A 39 0.17 -24.78 2.75
N LEU A 40 1.41 -25.14 2.40
CA LEU A 40 2.62 -24.51 2.97
C LEU A 40 2.78 -23.07 2.49
N ASP A 41 2.48 -22.83 1.22
CA ASP A 41 2.42 -21.49 0.65
C ASP A 41 0.97 -20.99 0.62
N LEU A 42 0.81 -19.67 0.81
CA LEU A 42 -0.50 -19.02 0.78
C LEU A 42 -1.11 -19.04 -0.63
N PRO A 43 -2.43 -19.23 -0.76
CA PRO A 43 -3.10 -18.92 -2.01
C PRO A 43 -3.07 -17.40 -2.25
N GLU A 44 -2.85 -17.02 -3.50
CA GLU A 44 -3.06 -15.65 -3.95
C GLU A 44 -4.57 -15.40 -4.03
N LEU A 45 -5.06 -14.42 -3.26
CA LEU A 45 -6.46 -14.01 -3.26
C LEU A 45 -6.58 -12.67 -3.97
N SER A 46 -7.50 -12.57 -4.91
CA SER A 46 -7.80 -11.32 -5.60
C SER A 46 -9.30 -11.12 -5.78
N LEU A 47 -9.69 -9.87 -5.92
CA LEU A 47 -11.07 -9.46 -6.17
C LEU A 47 -11.39 -9.54 -7.67
N ARG A 48 -12.66 -9.34 -8.06
CA ARG A 48 -13.03 -9.21 -9.46
C ARG A 48 -12.24 -8.11 -10.16
N ALA A 49 -11.95 -8.26 -11.44
CA ALA A 49 -11.05 -7.34 -12.17
C ALA A 49 -11.56 -5.89 -12.21
N ASP A 50 -12.89 -5.70 -12.24
CA ASP A 50 -13.54 -4.39 -12.25
C ASP A 50 -13.87 -3.85 -10.84
N PHE A 51 -13.32 -4.45 -9.77
CA PHE A 51 -13.48 -3.92 -8.40
C PHE A 51 -12.71 -2.61 -8.26
N SER A 52 -13.37 -1.62 -7.65
CA SER A 52 -12.75 -0.30 -7.45
C SER A 52 -11.51 -0.38 -6.57
N ARG A 53 -10.42 0.19 -7.04
CA ARG A 53 -9.17 0.27 -6.31
C ARG A 53 -9.09 1.46 -5.36
N ASN A 54 -10.14 2.28 -5.29
CA ASN A 54 -10.21 3.45 -4.41
C ASN A 54 -10.57 3.10 -2.94
N HIS A 55 -10.63 1.83 -2.60
CA HIS A 55 -10.80 1.40 -1.21
C HIS A 55 -9.46 1.41 -0.47
N ALA A 56 -9.51 1.72 0.83
CA ALA A 56 -8.38 1.49 1.73
C ALA A 56 -8.06 -0.02 1.80
N HIS A 57 -6.86 -0.36 2.26
CA HIS A 57 -6.42 -1.74 2.40
C HIS A 57 -6.48 -2.58 1.11
N ILE A 58 -6.26 -1.97 -0.04
CA ILE A 58 -5.93 -2.67 -1.28
C ILE A 58 -4.44 -2.57 -1.51
N GLN A 59 -3.81 -3.69 -1.83
CA GLN A 59 -2.38 -3.74 -2.09
C GLN A 59 -1.98 -2.87 -3.29
N PRO A 60 -0.79 -2.27 -3.28
CA PRO A 60 -0.31 -1.41 -4.37
C PRO A 60 -0.01 -2.16 -5.66
N TRP A 61 0.06 -3.49 -5.61
CA TRP A 61 0.24 -4.35 -6.79
C TRP A 61 -1.08 -4.99 -7.20
N ILE A 62 -1.12 -5.44 -8.43
CA ILE A 62 -2.21 -6.23 -9.01
C ILE A 62 -1.67 -7.59 -9.43
N THR A 63 -2.56 -8.55 -9.60
CA THR A 63 -2.22 -9.85 -10.17
C THR A 63 -1.85 -9.74 -11.65
N SER A 64 -1.32 -10.82 -12.23
CA SER A 64 -0.97 -10.87 -13.66
C SER A 64 -2.17 -10.69 -14.61
N ASP A 65 -3.38 -10.93 -14.09
CA ASP A 65 -4.68 -10.75 -14.77
C ASP A 65 -5.39 -9.46 -14.30
N GLU A 66 -4.62 -8.48 -13.80
CA GLU A 66 -5.05 -7.13 -13.45
C GLU A 66 -6.10 -7.03 -12.32
N ARG A 67 -6.19 -8.06 -11.47
CA ARG A 67 -7.13 -8.09 -10.34
C ARG A 67 -6.56 -7.39 -9.11
N PRO A 68 -7.35 -6.56 -8.40
CA PRO A 68 -6.96 -5.97 -7.13
C PRO A 68 -6.78 -7.04 -6.04
N VAL A 69 -5.79 -6.83 -5.18
CA VAL A 69 -5.48 -7.71 -4.04
C VAL A 69 -5.84 -7.00 -2.74
N PRO A 70 -6.81 -7.47 -1.95
CA PRO A 70 -7.15 -6.84 -0.68
C PRO A 70 -6.13 -7.20 0.41
N CYS A 71 -5.89 -6.27 1.33
CA CYS A 71 -5.19 -6.52 2.58
C CYS A 71 -6.22 -6.92 3.64
N ILE A 72 -6.48 -8.22 3.76
CA ILE A 72 -7.58 -8.73 4.59
C ILE A 72 -7.21 -8.94 6.05
N GLN A 73 -5.93 -8.89 6.41
CA GLN A 73 -5.45 -9.22 7.74
C GLN A 73 -4.33 -8.26 8.16
N ASP A 74 -4.43 -7.77 9.38
CA ASP A 74 -3.34 -7.13 10.06
C ASP A 74 -2.39 -8.20 10.64
N GLY A 75 -1.10 -8.11 10.32
CA GLY A 75 -0.09 -9.08 10.72
C GLY A 75 0.22 -10.17 9.67
N GLN A 76 0.73 -11.30 10.15
CA GLN A 76 1.24 -12.38 9.28
C GLN A 76 0.11 -13.26 8.75
N LEU A 77 -0.27 -13.09 7.49
CA LEU A 77 -1.33 -13.89 6.86
C LEU A 77 -1.01 -15.39 6.85
N THR A 78 0.28 -15.75 6.81
CA THR A 78 0.73 -17.16 6.90
C THR A 78 0.36 -17.80 8.23
N GLU A 79 0.58 -17.09 9.34
CA GLU A 79 0.20 -17.58 10.67
C GLU A 79 -1.31 -17.70 10.81
N PHE A 80 -2.04 -16.71 10.31
CA PHE A 80 -3.49 -16.72 10.29
C PHE A 80 -4.04 -17.93 9.49
N MET A 81 -3.48 -18.20 8.31
CA MET A 81 -3.84 -19.34 7.50
C MET A 81 -3.55 -20.69 8.19
N GLN A 82 -2.41 -20.79 8.89
CA GLN A 82 -2.08 -22.02 9.65
C GLN A 82 -3.05 -22.28 10.78
N GLN A 83 -3.57 -21.23 11.43
CA GLN A 83 -4.52 -21.35 12.55
C GLN A 83 -5.95 -21.58 12.10
N HIS A 84 -6.38 -20.94 11.03
CA HIS A 84 -7.79 -20.86 10.62
C HIS A 84 -8.10 -21.49 9.27
N GLY A 85 -7.06 -21.88 8.54
CA GLY A 85 -7.20 -22.49 7.22
C GLY A 85 -7.82 -21.56 6.17
N ILE A 86 -8.18 -22.13 5.02
CA ILE A 86 -8.79 -21.37 3.93
C ILE A 86 -10.16 -20.78 4.33
N ALA A 87 -10.89 -21.45 5.19
CA ALA A 87 -12.17 -20.92 5.69
C ALA A 87 -11.98 -19.61 6.47
N GLY A 88 -10.90 -19.49 7.25
CA GLY A 88 -10.53 -18.24 7.92
C GLY A 88 -10.26 -17.13 6.92
N ILE A 89 -9.50 -17.41 5.87
CA ILE A 89 -9.22 -16.44 4.79
C ILE A 89 -10.53 -15.97 4.13
N LEU A 90 -11.44 -16.87 3.80
CA LEU A 90 -12.73 -16.51 3.20
C LEU A 90 -13.59 -15.65 4.14
N ASN A 91 -13.66 -16.03 5.42
CA ASN A 91 -14.41 -15.26 6.42
C ASN A 91 -13.83 -13.86 6.61
N GLN A 92 -12.51 -13.77 6.64
CA GLN A 92 -11.83 -12.46 6.76
C GLN A 92 -12.05 -11.61 5.50
N THR A 93 -12.11 -12.23 4.34
CA THR A 93 -12.45 -11.53 3.08
C THR A 93 -13.90 -11.00 3.11
N VAL A 94 -14.85 -11.78 3.64
CA VAL A 94 -16.24 -11.31 3.81
C VAL A 94 -16.29 -10.12 4.74
N LEU A 95 -15.57 -10.16 5.87
CA LEU A 95 -15.50 -9.03 6.82
C LEU A 95 -14.87 -7.80 6.17
N TRP A 96 -13.79 -7.97 5.42
CA TRP A 96 -13.18 -6.88 4.67
C TRP A 96 -14.16 -6.25 3.66
N LEU A 97 -14.88 -7.07 2.90
CA LEU A 97 -15.90 -6.63 1.94
C LEU A 97 -17.08 -5.91 2.62
N GLU A 98 -17.52 -6.38 3.79
CA GLU A 98 -18.53 -5.70 4.61
C GLU A 98 -18.07 -4.31 5.02
N HIS A 99 -16.85 -4.17 5.54
CA HIS A 99 -16.26 -2.89 5.89
C HIS A 99 -16.06 -1.98 4.67
N ALA A 100 -15.69 -2.55 3.53
CA ALA A 100 -15.58 -1.81 2.27
C ALA A 100 -16.95 -1.29 1.81
N ALA A 101 -18.00 -2.11 1.92
CA ALA A 101 -19.36 -1.71 1.57
C ALA A 101 -19.86 -0.54 2.41
N GLU A 102 -19.51 -0.50 3.69
CA GLU A 102 -19.93 0.51 4.64
C GLU A 102 -18.95 1.71 4.77
N GLY A 103 -17.85 1.69 4.03
CA GLY A 103 -16.82 2.74 4.10
C GLY A 103 -16.06 2.78 5.43
N ARG A 104 -15.97 1.64 6.13
CA ARG A 104 -15.34 1.49 7.45
C ARG A 104 -14.00 0.76 7.42
N LEU A 105 -13.34 0.70 6.27
CA LEU A 105 -12.02 0.07 6.16
C LEU A 105 -10.93 0.82 6.93
N ILE A 106 -11.06 2.13 7.08
CA ILE A 106 -10.13 2.94 7.85
C ILE A 106 -10.62 3.01 9.29
N ASP A 107 -9.82 2.48 10.21
CA ASP A 107 -10.05 2.64 11.65
C ASP A 107 -9.21 3.83 12.16
N PRO A 108 -9.86 4.91 12.61
CA PRO A 108 -9.14 6.08 13.14
C PRO A 108 -8.26 5.76 14.37
N GLU A 109 -8.52 4.67 15.08
CA GLU A 109 -7.75 4.25 16.23
C GLU A 109 -6.46 3.51 15.84
N GLN A 110 -6.41 2.89 14.68
CA GLN A 110 -5.22 2.22 14.15
C GLN A 110 -4.14 3.19 13.64
N GLY A 111 -4.49 4.45 13.47
CA GLY A 111 -3.59 5.49 12.99
C GLY A 111 -3.91 5.95 11.58
N TRP A 112 -3.00 6.73 11.01
CA TRP A 112 -3.18 7.29 9.69
C TRP A 112 -2.72 6.31 8.62
N GLU A 113 -3.60 6.06 7.64
CA GLU A 113 -3.27 5.32 6.45
C GLU A 113 -3.20 6.26 5.25
N PRO A 114 -2.13 6.16 4.44
CA PRO A 114 -2.01 6.97 3.25
C PRO A 114 -3.14 6.66 2.27
N GLN A 115 -3.74 7.72 1.73
CA GLN A 115 -4.73 7.55 0.67
C GLN A 115 -4.03 6.97 -0.56
N ARG A 116 -4.51 5.83 -1.02
CA ARG A 116 -3.98 5.19 -2.22
C ARG A 116 -4.34 6.02 -3.46
N ARG A 117 -3.38 6.11 -4.36
CA ARG A 117 -3.56 6.70 -5.68
C ARG A 117 -3.27 5.64 -6.74
N ASP A 118 -4.18 5.48 -7.68
CA ASP A 118 -4.02 4.51 -8.78
C ASP A 118 -2.93 4.90 -9.78
N ASP A 119 -2.53 6.17 -9.77
CA ASP A 119 -1.44 6.72 -10.57
C ASP A 119 -0.05 6.51 -9.93
N THR A 120 0.03 5.97 -8.71
CA THR A 120 1.33 5.63 -8.11
C THR A 120 1.82 4.31 -8.67
N GLN A 121 2.95 4.37 -9.38
CA GLN A 121 3.54 3.21 -10.06
C GLN A 121 4.80 2.69 -9.38
N ASP A 122 5.43 3.50 -8.53
CA ASP A 122 6.73 3.20 -7.94
C ASP A 122 6.64 3.01 -6.42
N PHE A 123 7.55 2.21 -5.88
CA PHE A 123 7.76 2.04 -4.45
C PHE A 123 8.99 2.84 -4.01
N LEU A 124 8.84 3.64 -2.98
CA LEU A 124 9.93 4.37 -2.38
C LEU A 124 10.39 3.70 -1.08
N VAL A 125 11.65 3.31 -1.04
CA VAL A 125 12.34 2.97 0.20
C VAL A 125 13.18 4.17 0.62
N ALA A 126 12.73 4.89 1.63
CA ALA A 126 13.37 6.12 2.07
C ALA A 126 14.18 5.90 3.36
N ASP A 127 15.25 6.69 3.50
CA ASP A 127 16.01 6.76 4.74
C ASP A 127 15.16 7.37 5.86
N SER A 128 14.91 6.60 6.91
CA SER A 128 14.06 7.02 8.03
C SER A 128 14.60 8.24 8.78
N SER A 129 15.90 8.41 8.84
CA SER A 129 16.54 9.54 9.55
C SER A 129 16.26 10.84 8.83
N SER A 130 16.33 10.86 7.50
CA SER A 130 16.03 12.03 6.68
C SER A 130 14.56 12.42 6.71
N LEU A 131 13.67 11.42 6.69
CA LEU A 131 12.23 11.64 6.85
C LEU A 131 11.91 12.18 8.25
N ARG A 132 12.51 11.61 9.28
CA ARG A 132 12.31 12.03 10.68
C ARG A 132 12.75 13.48 10.92
N ALA A 133 13.81 13.92 10.26
CA ALA A 133 14.26 15.31 10.33
C ALA A 133 13.29 16.29 9.63
N THR A 134 12.44 15.79 8.74
CA THR A 134 11.48 16.58 7.96
C THR A 134 10.09 16.61 8.58
N VAL A 135 9.61 15.46 9.06
CA VAL A 135 8.28 15.30 9.61
C VAL A 135 8.22 15.81 11.05
N SER A 136 7.31 16.73 11.33
CA SER A 136 7.08 17.27 12.68
C SER A 136 5.95 16.52 13.41
N ARG A 137 5.78 16.80 14.71
CA ARG A 137 4.68 16.25 15.51
C ARG A 137 3.30 16.80 15.12
N ASN A 138 3.28 18.00 14.53
CA ASN A 138 2.06 18.63 14.05
C ASN A 138 1.87 18.27 12.58
N GLY A 139 0.63 18.07 12.15
CA GLY A 139 0.32 17.81 10.75
C GLY A 139 0.84 18.90 9.83
N GLY A 140 1.15 18.54 8.61
CA GLY A 140 1.66 19.47 7.64
C GLY A 140 2.06 18.83 6.32
N PHE A 141 2.68 19.66 5.51
CA PHE A 141 3.31 19.22 4.26
C PHE A 141 4.61 20.00 4.04
N ARG A 142 5.49 19.41 3.27
CA ARG A 142 6.73 20.08 2.87
C ARG A 142 7.14 19.67 1.47
N PHE A 143 7.46 20.66 0.64
CA PHE A 143 8.23 20.44 -0.58
C PHE A 143 9.72 20.43 -0.24
N THR A 144 10.42 19.43 -0.75
CA THR A 144 11.87 19.32 -0.54
C THR A 144 12.50 18.57 -1.70
N ARG A 145 13.82 18.47 -1.71
CA ARG A 145 14.54 17.66 -2.67
C ARG A 145 14.79 16.26 -2.10
N MET A 146 14.74 15.28 -2.98
CA MET A 146 15.16 13.93 -2.67
C MET A 146 16.16 13.45 -3.72
N GLY A 147 17.33 12.98 -3.25
CA GLY A 147 18.25 12.20 -4.06
C GLY A 147 17.85 10.73 -3.99
N TYR A 148 17.81 10.05 -5.11
CA TYR A 148 17.41 8.66 -5.16
C TYR A 148 18.20 7.87 -6.21
N PHE A 149 18.17 6.55 -6.03
CA PHE A 149 18.56 5.57 -7.05
C PHE A 149 17.33 4.81 -7.49
N ARG A 150 17.08 4.78 -8.79
CA ARG A 150 16.04 3.94 -9.38
C ARG A 150 16.65 2.58 -9.72
N ARG A 151 16.05 1.53 -9.21
CA ARG A 151 16.33 0.18 -9.67
C ARG A 151 15.49 -0.13 -10.89
N HIS A 152 15.95 -1.07 -11.72
CA HIS A 152 15.15 -1.59 -12.83
C HIS A 152 13.78 -2.04 -12.34
N GLY A 153 12.71 -1.47 -12.90
CA GLY A 153 11.33 -1.59 -12.40
C GLY A 153 10.89 -0.41 -11.55
N HIS A 154 10.02 -0.67 -10.60
CA HIS A 154 9.24 0.33 -9.87
C HIS A 154 9.83 0.70 -8.48
N TRP A 155 11.10 0.43 -8.21
CA TRP A 155 11.70 0.69 -6.90
C TRP A 155 12.63 1.88 -6.94
N LEU A 156 12.37 2.83 -6.03
CA LEU A 156 13.20 3.98 -5.74
C LEU A 156 13.80 3.82 -4.35
N PHE A 157 15.07 4.11 -4.20
CA PHE A 157 15.75 4.16 -2.91
C PHE A 157 16.28 5.57 -2.72
N GLY A 158 15.76 6.28 -1.72
CA GLY A 158 15.99 7.71 -1.63
C GLY A 158 16.32 8.24 -0.25
N GLN A 159 16.87 9.41 -0.24
CA GLN A 159 17.11 10.20 0.95
C GLN A 159 16.62 11.64 0.72
N VAL A 160 15.82 12.13 1.65
CA VAL A 160 15.35 13.51 1.62
C VAL A 160 16.54 14.44 1.93
N SER A 161 16.77 15.37 1.04
CA SER A 161 17.78 16.42 1.26
C SER A 161 17.13 17.59 2.00
N ASN A 162 17.76 18.05 3.06
CA ASN A 162 17.46 19.34 3.65
C ASN A 162 18.78 20.15 3.79
N ASP A 163 18.67 21.44 4.11
CA ASP A 163 19.84 22.34 4.20
C ASP A 163 20.84 21.92 5.29
N GLN A 164 20.44 21.04 6.20
CA GLN A 164 21.26 20.57 7.31
C GLN A 164 21.82 19.16 7.07
N VAL A 165 21.16 18.35 6.24
CA VAL A 165 21.57 16.97 5.96
C VAL A 165 21.67 16.78 4.45
N PRO A 166 22.85 16.90 3.87
CA PRO A 166 23.06 16.62 2.46
C PRO A 166 22.82 15.14 2.17
N VAL A 167 22.39 14.85 0.95
CA VAL A 167 22.21 13.46 0.50
C VAL A 167 23.51 12.68 0.65
N ASN A 168 23.48 11.64 1.47
CA ASN A 168 24.61 10.74 1.64
C ASN A 168 24.54 9.59 0.64
N GLU A 169 25.17 9.76 -0.49
CA GLU A 169 25.20 8.82 -1.59
C GLU A 169 25.70 7.43 -1.16
N LYS A 170 26.69 7.37 -0.27
CA LYS A 170 27.23 6.11 0.25
C LYS A 170 26.18 5.34 1.05
N SER A 171 25.46 6.00 1.95
CA SER A 171 24.43 5.33 2.76
C SER A 171 23.31 4.76 1.89
N ILE A 172 22.90 5.48 0.83
CA ILE A 172 21.89 4.97 -0.10
C ILE A 172 22.44 3.77 -0.87
N ARG A 173 23.67 3.85 -1.38
CA ARG A 173 24.32 2.72 -2.08
C ARG A 173 24.44 1.50 -1.20
N ASP A 174 24.86 1.66 0.05
CA ASP A 174 25.03 0.54 0.99
C ASP A 174 23.67 -0.12 1.28
N ALA A 175 22.61 0.65 1.47
CA ALA A 175 21.26 0.13 1.66
C ALA A 175 20.75 -0.61 0.41
N VAL A 176 21.05 -0.10 -0.77
CA VAL A 176 20.65 -0.69 -2.05
C VAL A 176 21.42 -1.98 -2.33
N THR A 177 22.72 -2.04 -2.06
CA THR A 177 23.54 -3.26 -2.25
C THR A 177 23.11 -4.39 -1.34
N TRP A 178 22.60 -4.08 -0.17
CA TRP A 178 22.07 -5.07 0.75
C TRP A 178 20.79 -5.74 0.25
N THR A 179 19.94 -4.97 -0.44
CA THR A 179 18.62 -5.44 -0.90
C THR A 179 18.62 -5.99 -2.33
N THR A 180 19.71 -5.83 -3.10
CA THR A 180 19.66 -6.06 -4.55
C THR A 180 20.87 -6.82 -5.08
N HIS A 181 20.63 -8.00 -5.58
CA HIS A 181 21.58 -8.69 -6.45
C HIS A 181 21.34 -8.25 -7.90
N ASN A 182 22.35 -7.62 -8.52
CA ASN A 182 22.44 -7.29 -9.95
C ASN A 182 21.33 -6.39 -10.53
N GLY A 183 21.51 -5.08 -10.53
CA GLY A 183 20.71 -4.13 -11.29
C GLY A 183 21.51 -2.88 -11.64
N GLU A 184 21.24 -2.30 -12.79
CA GLU A 184 21.72 -0.96 -13.12
C GLU A 184 20.97 0.06 -12.26
N PHE A 185 21.73 0.95 -11.60
CA PHE A 185 21.16 2.02 -10.79
C PHE A 185 21.20 3.32 -11.58
N GLN A 186 20.06 3.93 -11.76
CA GLN A 186 19.96 5.30 -12.26
C GLN A 186 19.87 6.26 -11.08
N ARG A 187 20.80 7.19 -10.99
CA ARG A 187 20.71 8.29 -10.04
C ARG A 187 19.74 9.34 -10.55
N GLY A 188 18.91 9.85 -9.66
CA GLY A 188 18.02 10.96 -9.92
C GLY A 188 17.92 11.90 -8.73
N ASP A 189 17.53 13.14 -9.02
CA ASP A 189 17.10 14.13 -8.03
C ASP A 189 15.72 14.63 -8.44
N SER A 190 14.81 14.75 -7.50
CA SER A 190 13.49 15.28 -7.75
C SER A 190 13.02 16.19 -6.62
N LEU A 191 12.11 17.08 -6.93
CA LEU A 191 11.26 17.70 -5.93
C LEU A 191 10.28 16.66 -5.45
N VAL A 192 10.07 16.61 -4.15
CA VAL A 192 9.10 15.71 -3.53
C VAL A 192 8.18 16.50 -2.60
N LEU A 193 6.93 16.09 -2.55
CA LEU A 193 5.97 16.56 -1.57
C LEU A 193 5.84 15.50 -0.48
N ILE A 194 6.11 15.89 0.75
CA ILE A 194 5.88 15.04 1.93
C ILE A 194 4.67 15.60 2.68
N VAL A 195 3.69 14.75 2.95
CA VAL A 195 2.46 15.08 3.70
C VAL A 195 2.37 14.17 4.91
N TRP A 196 2.06 14.72 6.08
CA TRP A 196 1.94 13.94 7.31
C TRP A 196 0.77 14.38 8.18
N PRO A 197 0.19 13.47 8.97
CA PRO A 197 -0.93 13.77 9.85
C PRO A 197 -0.52 14.63 11.05
N GLY A 198 -1.51 15.20 11.72
CA GLY A 198 -1.32 16.03 12.91
C GLY A 198 -0.81 15.29 14.14
N LYS A 199 -0.83 13.97 14.12
CA LYS A 199 -0.35 13.14 15.24
C LYS A 199 0.53 12.03 14.67
N GLN A 200 1.76 11.99 15.10
CA GLN A 200 2.68 10.89 14.81
C GLN A 200 2.60 9.82 15.89
N PRO A 201 2.76 8.54 15.56
CA PRO A 201 2.86 7.50 16.56
C PRO A 201 4.06 7.73 17.49
N SER A 202 4.00 7.21 18.70
CA SER A 202 5.13 7.23 19.62
C SER A 202 6.18 6.21 19.17
N GLY A 203 7.44 6.64 19.00
CA GLY A 203 8.56 5.77 18.59
C GLY A 203 8.73 5.68 17.07
N ASP A 204 9.30 4.59 16.60
CA ASP A 204 9.30 4.20 15.19
C ASP A 204 8.06 3.33 14.94
N PRO A 205 7.30 3.53 13.89
CA PRO A 205 7.58 4.17 12.61
C PRO A 205 7.18 5.65 12.50
N ILE A 206 7.63 6.28 11.39
CA ILE A 206 7.14 7.58 10.91
C ILE A 206 5.95 7.32 9.99
N VAL A 207 4.91 8.14 10.11
CA VAL A 207 3.74 8.09 9.21
C VAL A 207 3.74 9.34 8.32
N CYS A 208 3.90 9.15 7.02
CA CYS A 208 3.82 10.22 6.02
C CYS A 208 3.60 9.63 4.62
N ASP A 209 3.02 10.44 3.73
CA ASP A 209 3.02 10.18 2.29
C ASP A 209 4.17 10.93 1.63
N VAL A 210 4.84 10.29 0.69
CA VAL A 210 5.88 10.91 -0.12
C VAL A 210 5.46 10.82 -1.59
N TYR A 211 5.18 11.96 -2.18
CA TYR A 211 4.86 12.07 -3.60
C TYR A 211 6.12 12.47 -4.36
N VAL A 212 6.53 11.64 -5.31
CA VAL A 212 7.67 11.86 -6.19
C VAL A 212 7.13 12.06 -7.61
N PRO A 213 6.73 13.28 -7.97
CA PRO A 213 6.17 13.53 -9.29
C PRO A 213 7.24 13.42 -10.37
N ASP A 214 6.89 12.82 -11.48
CA ASP A 214 7.73 12.84 -12.68
C ASP A 214 7.76 14.26 -13.26
N ASN A 215 8.96 14.67 -13.70
CA ASN A 215 9.18 15.96 -14.38
C ASN A 215 8.92 17.24 -13.58
N VAL A 216 8.62 17.21 -12.30
CA VAL A 216 8.53 18.40 -11.48
C VAL A 216 9.94 18.95 -11.21
N ARG A 217 10.20 20.20 -11.60
CA ARG A 217 11.51 20.83 -11.48
C ARG A 217 11.50 22.05 -10.54
N ASN A 218 10.34 22.58 -10.28
CA ASN A 218 10.15 23.75 -9.42
C ASN A 218 8.74 23.73 -8.81
N LEU A 219 8.47 24.63 -7.86
CA LEU A 219 7.20 24.70 -7.14
C LEU A 219 6.01 25.20 -8.00
N SER A 220 6.25 25.66 -9.22
CA SER A 220 5.20 26.08 -10.14
C SER A 220 4.69 24.93 -11.04
N ASP A 221 5.40 23.82 -11.08
CA ASP A 221 5.00 22.64 -11.81
C ASP A 221 4.02 21.80 -11.00
#